data_da139e2ea94b658cc911c442bf350bbf
#
_entry.id   da139e2ea94b658cc911c442bf350bbf
#
_cell.length_a   1.000
_cell.length_b   1.000
_cell.length_c   1.000
_cell.angle_alpha   90.00
_cell.angle_beta   90.00
_cell.angle_gamma   90.00
#
_symmetry.space_group_name_H-M   'P 1'
#
loop_
_entity.id
_entity.type
_entity.pdbx_description
1 polymer ?
#
loop_
_entity_poly.entity_id
_entity_poly.type
_entity_poly.pdbx_seq_one_letter_code
_entity_poly.pdbx_strand_id
1 'polypeptide(L)'
;MTYSLGGLIQATDYNGFASTTAGGNVNIMWGTGTSDAGYGQSTTLATVSAGGTVTATQWASLVNRISSIASHQGTTITARTAPTAGTVIAVLSAVQTDLNSCYTNRGNAAGTGSQYTSWTGTSSKTTATGSGSTAWTITFTHTITWASANAARYFFNAGGRIKWECSKTSTGTLADTEWNDLANTLVGDIYITGGTGTQTINGGSYTGTTKSGGTGTPTTLATTTGWYDLLTTDTTIYKQFADTSPYTGQYIQINAKTAGTGTQLVLTTTWVDPGGSGAGSSDNISGGTATSGISFGTAPATVVTYFPPSTTYLTEASWGTPTVAATVA
;
A
#
# COMPACT_ATOMS: atom_id res chain seq x y z
N MET A 1 31.95 5.98 12.89
CA MET A 1 32.78 4.77 13.04
C MET A 1 34.04 4.97 12.20
N THR A 2 35.20 4.83 12.80
CA THR A 2 36.48 5.05 12.10
C THR A 2 37.18 3.68 11.99
N TYR A 3 37.01 3.02 10.85
CA TYR A 3 37.70 1.76 10.59
C TYR A 3 39.08 2.06 10.01
N SER A 4 40.11 1.44 10.54
CA SER A 4 41.45 1.40 9.95
C SER A 4 41.74 0.02 9.38
N LEU A 5 42.38 -0.02 8.22
CA LEU A 5 42.84 -1.28 7.64
C LEU A 5 43.79 -1.98 8.60
N GLY A 6 43.52 -3.24 8.96
CA GLY A 6 44.28 -4.00 9.94
C GLY A 6 43.91 -3.74 11.41
N GLY A 7 42.91 -2.87 11.68
CA GLY A 7 42.40 -2.67 13.03
C GLY A 7 41.55 -3.83 13.54
N LEU A 8 41.45 -3.93 14.87
CA LEU A 8 40.56 -4.91 15.51
C LEU A 8 39.08 -4.49 15.29
N ILE A 9 38.21 -5.45 14.95
CA ILE A 9 36.78 -5.25 14.91
C ILE A 9 36.27 -5.25 16.34
N GLN A 10 35.68 -4.15 16.76
CA GLN A 10 35.14 -4.00 18.11
C GLN A 10 33.66 -4.40 18.15
N ALA A 11 33.18 -4.79 19.33
CA ALA A 11 31.75 -5.03 19.56
C ALA A 11 30.88 -3.84 19.17
N THR A 12 31.37 -2.61 19.36
CA THR A 12 30.71 -1.37 18.96
C THR A 12 30.50 -1.26 17.45
N ASP A 13 31.42 -1.75 16.64
CA ASP A 13 31.34 -1.72 15.19
C ASP A 13 30.25 -2.67 14.69
N TYR A 14 30.29 -3.91 15.16
CA TYR A 14 29.26 -4.90 14.86
C TYR A 14 27.88 -4.44 15.32
N ASN A 15 27.77 -3.99 16.58
CA ASN A 15 26.50 -3.53 17.14
C ASN A 15 25.95 -2.30 16.39
N GLY A 16 26.82 -1.44 15.89
CA GLY A 16 26.44 -0.33 15.03
C GLY A 16 25.63 -0.78 13.82
N PHE A 17 26.16 -1.75 13.10
CA PHE A 17 25.48 -2.32 11.93
C PHE A 17 24.27 -3.19 12.28
N ALA A 18 24.36 -3.94 13.38
CA ALA A 18 23.29 -4.84 13.79
C ALA A 18 22.05 -4.10 14.33
N SER A 19 22.24 -3.10 15.23
CA SER A 19 21.11 -2.58 16.00
C SER A 19 21.19 -1.14 16.49
N THR A 20 22.35 -0.45 16.48
CA THR A 20 22.49 0.83 17.19
C THR A 20 22.66 2.07 16.34
N THR A 21 23.04 1.95 15.07
CA THR A 21 23.14 3.11 14.18
C THR A 21 21.77 3.63 13.80
N ALA A 22 21.48 4.87 14.15
CA ALA A 22 20.25 5.54 13.73
C ALA A 22 20.22 5.71 12.19
N GLY A 23 19.07 5.50 11.58
CA GLY A 23 18.87 5.70 10.14
C GLY A 23 19.39 4.59 9.23
N GLY A 24 19.83 3.44 9.78
CA GLY A 24 20.23 2.31 8.96
C GLY A 24 21.03 1.26 9.73
N ASN A 25 20.32 0.33 10.35
CA ASN A 25 20.89 -0.90 10.88
C ASN A 25 19.98 -2.08 10.52
N VAL A 26 20.51 -3.29 10.64
CA VAL A 26 19.79 -4.50 10.22
C VAL A 26 18.50 -4.69 11.02
N ASN A 27 18.55 -4.59 12.34
CA ASN A 27 17.41 -4.93 13.18
C ASN A 27 16.23 -3.95 13.04
N ILE A 28 16.52 -2.66 12.75
CA ILE A 28 15.43 -1.69 12.51
C ILE A 28 14.64 -2.00 11.23
N MET A 29 15.30 -2.54 10.21
CA MET A 29 14.65 -2.93 8.96
C MET A 29 14.06 -4.33 9.02
N TRP A 30 14.81 -5.29 9.59
CA TRP A 30 14.40 -6.68 9.64
C TRP A 30 13.35 -6.97 10.70
N GLY A 31 13.59 -6.52 11.94
CA GLY A 31 12.74 -6.80 13.09
C GLY A 31 11.49 -5.94 13.18
N THR A 32 11.12 -5.62 14.39
CA THR A 32 9.89 -4.83 14.65
C THR A 32 9.98 -3.39 14.15
N GLY A 33 11.16 -2.80 14.16
CA GLY A 33 11.36 -1.41 13.75
C GLY A 33 10.43 -0.41 14.44
N THR A 34 10.33 0.81 13.87
CA THR A 34 9.38 1.85 14.29
C THR A 34 8.81 2.54 13.05
N SER A 35 7.60 3.04 13.11
CA SER A 35 6.92 3.71 11.99
C SER A 35 7.03 2.89 10.68
N ASP A 36 7.54 3.49 9.62
CA ASP A 36 7.70 2.94 8.29
C ASP A 36 8.95 2.04 8.12
N ALA A 37 9.58 1.62 9.22
CA ALA A 37 10.67 0.66 9.23
C ALA A 37 10.27 -0.62 9.98
N GLY A 38 10.87 -1.75 9.57
CA GLY A 38 10.66 -3.06 10.16
C GLY A 38 9.69 -3.95 9.39
N TYR A 39 10.19 -5.14 9.00
CA TYR A 39 9.40 -6.17 8.33
C TYR A 39 8.76 -7.17 9.32
N GLY A 40 8.96 -6.95 10.63
CA GLY A 40 8.36 -7.77 11.69
C GLY A 40 8.95 -9.16 11.84
N GLN A 41 10.14 -9.41 11.31
CA GLN A 41 10.76 -10.72 11.41
C GLN A 41 11.26 -10.99 12.84
N SER A 42 11.00 -12.19 13.38
CA SER A 42 11.30 -12.55 14.77
C SER A 42 12.80 -12.73 15.06
N THR A 43 13.58 -13.11 14.05
CA THR A 43 15.00 -13.46 14.18
C THR A 43 15.92 -12.25 14.01
N THR A 44 16.04 -11.41 15.04
CA THR A 44 16.96 -10.27 15.05
C THR A 44 18.40 -10.70 15.38
N LEU A 45 19.37 -9.84 15.04
CA LEU A 45 20.78 -10.04 15.38
C LEU A 45 21.02 -9.63 16.85
N ALA A 46 21.62 -10.54 17.63
CA ALA A 46 22.01 -10.23 19.00
C ALA A 46 23.23 -9.29 19.02
N THR A 47 23.27 -8.38 19.98
CA THR A 47 24.44 -7.53 20.25
C THR A 47 25.55 -8.29 20.96
N VAL A 48 26.77 -7.79 20.83
CA VAL A 48 27.94 -8.30 21.53
C VAL A 48 28.27 -7.33 22.68
N SER A 49 28.51 -7.86 23.87
CA SER A 49 28.89 -7.07 25.03
C SER A 49 30.25 -6.38 24.85
N ALA A 50 30.46 -5.25 25.52
CA ALA A 50 31.76 -4.58 25.53
C ALA A 50 32.88 -5.55 26.02
N GLY A 51 33.97 -5.63 25.28
CA GLY A 51 35.06 -6.60 25.54
C GLY A 51 34.79 -8.02 25.04
N GLY A 52 33.59 -8.31 24.53
CA GLY A 52 33.26 -9.59 23.92
C GLY A 52 33.83 -9.73 22.51
N THR A 53 34.07 -10.98 22.09
CA THR A 53 34.57 -11.30 20.76
C THR A 53 33.42 -11.34 19.74
N VAL A 54 33.54 -10.60 18.65
CA VAL A 54 32.65 -10.75 17.51
C VAL A 54 33.07 -11.94 16.67
N THR A 55 32.24 -12.96 16.60
CA THR A 55 32.54 -14.22 15.92
C THR A 55 32.31 -14.16 14.41
N ALA A 56 32.94 -15.04 13.66
CA ALA A 56 32.70 -15.20 12.22
C ALA A 56 31.22 -15.51 11.93
N THR A 57 30.56 -16.31 12.78
CA THR A 57 29.13 -16.63 12.64
C THR A 57 28.24 -15.38 12.76
N GLN A 58 28.54 -14.47 13.70
CA GLN A 58 27.81 -13.21 13.84
C GLN A 58 27.98 -12.31 12.62
N TRP A 59 29.20 -12.20 12.09
CA TRP A 59 29.45 -11.46 10.84
C TRP A 59 28.78 -12.11 9.63
N ALA A 60 28.82 -13.43 9.52
CA ALA A 60 28.11 -14.15 8.46
C ALA A 60 26.59 -13.87 8.53
N SER A 61 26.01 -13.91 9.72
CA SER A 61 24.61 -13.59 9.94
C SER A 61 24.28 -12.14 9.54
N LEU A 62 25.14 -11.18 9.88
CA LEU A 62 25.00 -9.77 9.49
C LEU A 62 24.99 -9.62 7.96
N VAL A 63 26.02 -10.16 7.29
CA VAL A 63 26.17 -10.07 5.82
C VAL A 63 24.97 -10.73 5.11
N ASN A 64 24.59 -11.92 5.52
CA ASN A 64 23.47 -12.64 4.93
C ASN A 64 22.14 -11.88 5.13
N ARG A 65 21.95 -11.26 6.30
CA ARG A 65 20.75 -10.49 6.58
C ARG A 65 20.67 -9.21 5.75
N ILE A 66 21.78 -8.49 5.57
CA ILE A 66 21.85 -7.34 4.65
C ILE A 66 21.51 -7.77 3.23
N SER A 67 22.04 -8.91 2.78
CA SER A 67 21.73 -9.47 1.45
C SER A 67 20.26 -9.81 1.30
N SER A 68 19.63 -10.40 2.32
CA SER A 68 18.19 -10.71 2.31
C SER A 68 17.34 -9.44 2.21
N ILE A 69 17.65 -8.42 3.01
CA ILE A 69 16.96 -7.12 2.99
C ILE A 69 17.09 -6.48 1.60
N ALA A 70 18.32 -6.40 1.08
CA ALA A 70 18.59 -5.80 -0.23
C ALA A 70 17.89 -6.54 -1.37
N SER A 71 17.89 -7.88 -1.32
CA SER A 71 17.18 -8.72 -2.30
C SER A 71 15.67 -8.55 -2.23
N HIS A 72 15.10 -8.43 -1.02
CA HIS A 72 13.67 -8.15 -0.84
C HIS A 72 13.28 -6.82 -1.48
N GLN A 73 14.10 -5.80 -1.31
CA GLN A 73 13.87 -4.45 -1.81
C GLN A 73 14.23 -4.27 -3.29
N GLY A 74 15.06 -5.14 -3.87
CA GLY A 74 15.72 -4.91 -5.17
C GLY A 74 16.82 -3.84 -5.08
N THR A 75 17.39 -3.63 -3.89
CA THR A 75 18.46 -2.66 -3.66
C THR A 75 19.80 -3.26 -4.06
N THR A 76 20.55 -2.55 -4.90
CA THR A 76 21.92 -2.96 -5.23
C THR A 76 22.86 -2.63 -4.08
N ILE A 77 23.59 -3.63 -3.62
CA ILE A 77 24.61 -3.52 -2.58
C ILE A 77 25.96 -4.08 -3.05
N THR A 78 27.01 -3.75 -2.33
CA THR A 78 28.33 -4.33 -2.57
C THR A 78 28.31 -5.85 -2.30
N ALA A 79 28.70 -6.63 -3.30
CA ALA A 79 28.77 -8.09 -3.16
C ALA A 79 29.79 -8.49 -2.08
N ARG A 80 29.38 -9.38 -1.17
CA ARG A 80 30.22 -9.88 -0.08
C ARG A 80 30.01 -11.38 0.11
N THR A 81 31.10 -12.05 0.44
CA THR A 81 31.05 -13.44 0.90
C THR A 81 30.96 -13.45 2.41
N ALA A 82 30.04 -14.22 2.98
CA ALA A 82 29.93 -14.40 4.41
C ALA A 82 31.25 -15.03 4.94
N PRO A 83 31.89 -14.45 5.98
CA PRO A 83 33.14 -14.94 6.47
C PRO A 83 32.98 -16.29 7.20
N THR A 84 34.02 -17.13 7.12
CA THR A 84 34.14 -18.36 7.88
C THR A 84 35.24 -18.23 8.94
N ALA A 85 35.28 -19.13 9.91
CA ALA A 85 36.32 -19.12 10.94
C ALA A 85 37.74 -19.15 10.28
N GLY A 86 38.62 -18.27 10.74
CA GLY A 86 39.97 -18.11 10.22
C GLY A 86 40.12 -17.20 9.00
N THR A 87 39.05 -16.68 8.43
CA THR A 87 39.12 -15.68 7.33
C THR A 87 39.25 -14.27 7.88
N VAL A 88 39.99 -13.43 7.17
CA VAL A 88 40.07 -11.99 7.48
C VAL A 88 38.75 -11.34 7.11
N ILE A 89 38.17 -10.56 8.01
CA ILE A 89 36.97 -9.78 7.74
C ILE A 89 37.35 -8.52 6.96
N ALA A 90 37.40 -8.62 5.65
CA ALA A 90 37.66 -7.49 4.74
C ALA A 90 36.36 -6.72 4.34
N VAL A 91 35.26 -7.01 5.01
CA VAL A 91 33.90 -6.60 4.57
C VAL A 91 33.40 -5.27 5.13
N LEU A 92 34.21 -4.56 5.92
CA LEU A 92 33.74 -3.35 6.63
C LEU A 92 33.53 -2.14 5.72
N SER A 93 34.28 -2.06 4.61
CA SER A 93 34.08 -0.99 3.64
C SER A 93 32.68 -1.09 3.02
N ALA A 94 32.03 0.02 2.86
CA ALA A 94 30.71 0.16 2.27
C ALA A 94 29.53 -0.49 3.04
N VAL A 95 29.73 -1.24 4.14
CA VAL A 95 28.59 -1.82 4.89
C VAL A 95 27.61 -0.75 5.35
N GLN A 96 28.08 0.37 5.88
CA GLN A 96 27.20 1.46 6.30
C GLN A 96 26.49 2.11 5.10
N THR A 97 27.19 2.27 3.98
CA THR A 97 26.59 2.81 2.74
C THR A 97 25.48 1.90 2.25
N ASP A 98 25.71 0.58 2.23
CA ASP A 98 24.71 -0.40 1.81
C ASP A 98 23.51 -0.43 2.76
N LEU A 99 23.73 -0.34 4.07
CA LEU A 99 22.66 -0.25 5.07
C LEU A 99 21.84 1.03 4.90
N ASN A 100 22.49 2.16 4.62
CA ASN A 100 21.80 3.43 4.35
C ASN A 100 20.96 3.33 3.07
N SER A 101 21.48 2.69 2.02
CA SER A 101 20.74 2.44 0.78
C SER A 101 19.53 1.54 1.02
N CYS A 102 19.70 0.46 1.79
CA CYS A 102 18.58 -0.39 2.20
C CYS A 102 17.56 0.39 3.04
N TYR A 103 18.01 1.25 3.96
CA TYR A 103 17.08 2.04 4.77
C TYR A 103 16.30 3.06 3.93
N THR A 104 16.94 3.68 2.95
CA THR A 104 16.28 4.58 1.99
C THR A 104 15.20 3.84 1.20
N ASN A 105 15.49 2.62 0.77
CA ASN A 105 14.61 1.79 -0.06
C ASN A 105 13.68 0.86 0.74
N ARG A 106 13.54 1.06 2.05
CA ARG A 106 12.84 0.11 2.96
C ARG A 106 11.39 -0.19 2.62
N GLY A 107 10.72 0.70 1.89
CA GLY A 107 9.35 0.48 1.41
C GLY A 107 9.26 -0.22 0.05
N ASN A 108 10.40 -0.48 -0.62
CA ASN A 108 10.43 -1.17 -1.91
C ASN A 108 10.26 -2.69 -1.72
N ALA A 109 9.72 -3.34 -2.75
CA ALA A 109 9.68 -4.79 -2.84
C ALA A 109 9.99 -5.23 -4.28
N ALA A 110 11.06 -5.99 -4.47
CA ALA A 110 11.45 -6.48 -5.78
C ALA A 110 10.39 -7.42 -6.36
N GLY A 111 10.25 -7.38 -7.69
CA GLY A 111 9.44 -8.34 -8.42
C GLY A 111 10.18 -9.66 -8.58
N THR A 112 9.77 -10.68 -7.86
CA THR A 112 10.26 -12.05 -8.04
C THR A 112 9.06 -12.98 -8.19
N GLY A 113 8.67 -13.28 -9.44
CA GLY A 113 7.59 -14.22 -9.71
C GLY A 113 6.22 -13.77 -9.16
N SER A 114 5.39 -14.74 -8.78
CA SER A 114 4.04 -14.49 -8.26
C SER A 114 4.11 -13.96 -6.82
N GLN A 115 4.44 -12.68 -6.66
CA GLN A 115 4.45 -12.04 -5.33
C GLN A 115 3.07 -11.79 -4.74
N TYR A 116 2.02 -12.18 -5.45
CA TYR A 116 0.67 -11.79 -5.06
C TYR A 116 -0.22 -13.00 -4.83
N THR A 117 -0.71 -13.10 -3.62
CA THR A 117 -1.97 -13.80 -3.39
C THR A 117 -3.02 -12.70 -3.29
N SER A 118 -3.89 -12.57 -4.27
CA SER A 118 -4.96 -11.59 -4.22
C SER A 118 -6.06 -12.07 -3.28
N TRP A 119 -6.54 -11.17 -2.44
CA TRP A 119 -7.77 -11.35 -1.71
C TRP A 119 -8.75 -10.26 -2.14
N THR A 120 -10.03 -10.58 -2.28
CA THR A 120 -11.01 -9.65 -2.83
C THR A 120 -12.19 -9.49 -1.90
N GLY A 121 -12.50 -8.25 -1.51
CA GLY A 121 -13.75 -7.86 -0.88
C GLY A 121 -14.59 -7.05 -1.87
N THR A 122 -15.84 -7.45 -2.07
CA THR A 122 -16.73 -6.82 -3.05
C THR A 122 -18.00 -6.33 -2.40
N SER A 123 -18.44 -5.12 -2.78
CA SER A 123 -19.78 -4.60 -2.47
C SER A 123 -20.47 -4.18 -3.74
N SER A 124 -21.78 -4.40 -3.82
CA SER A 124 -22.59 -3.98 -4.95
C SER A 124 -23.97 -3.46 -4.49
N LYS A 125 -24.59 -2.61 -5.30
CA LYS A 125 -25.95 -2.12 -5.07
C LYS A 125 -26.71 -2.00 -6.38
N THR A 126 -27.99 -2.39 -6.37
CA THR A 126 -28.87 -2.35 -7.55
C THR A 126 -29.78 -1.15 -7.59
N THR A 127 -29.98 -0.48 -6.46
CA THR A 127 -30.85 0.69 -6.34
C THR A 127 -30.17 1.82 -5.59
N ALA A 128 -30.47 3.05 -5.96
CA ALA A 128 -30.11 4.26 -5.24
C ALA A 128 -31.36 5.04 -4.84
N THR A 129 -31.27 5.87 -3.81
CA THR A 129 -32.31 6.82 -3.47
C THR A 129 -32.16 8.08 -4.32
N GLY A 130 -33.27 8.55 -4.88
CA GLY A 130 -33.32 9.71 -5.75
C GLY A 130 -34.13 9.41 -7.00
N SER A 131 -34.61 10.44 -7.67
CA SER A 131 -35.41 10.30 -8.89
C SER A 131 -35.32 11.54 -9.78
N GLY A 132 -35.13 11.31 -11.07
CA GLY A 132 -35.10 12.38 -12.06
C GLY A 132 -34.02 13.43 -11.72
N SER A 133 -34.43 14.65 -11.46
CA SER A 133 -33.57 15.77 -11.06
C SER A 133 -33.16 15.77 -9.59
N THR A 134 -33.56 14.77 -8.80
CA THR A 134 -33.26 14.69 -7.38
C THR A 134 -31.88 14.07 -7.19
N ALA A 135 -31.02 14.70 -6.37
CA ALA A 135 -29.73 14.21 -6.01
C ALA A 135 -29.81 12.84 -5.32
N TRP A 136 -28.83 11.97 -5.58
CA TRP A 136 -28.69 10.69 -4.91
C TRP A 136 -27.21 10.33 -4.67
N THR A 137 -27.00 9.47 -3.70
CA THR A 137 -25.67 8.96 -3.36
C THR A 137 -25.74 7.47 -3.04
N ILE A 138 -24.78 6.71 -3.56
CA ILE A 138 -24.52 5.34 -3.11
C ILE A 138 -23.20 5.35 -2.38
N THR A 139 -23.19 4.75 -1.20
CA THR A 139 -21.98 4.66 -0.37
C THR A 139 -21.57 3.20 -0.21
N PHE A 140 -20.37 2.86 -0.64
CA PHE A 140 -19.71 1.59 -0.37
C PHE A 140 -18.65 1.79 0.69
N THR A 141 -18.63 0.94 1.71
CA THR A 141 -17.60 0.96 2.75
C THR A 141 -16.89 -0.38 2.79
N HIS A 142 -15.57 -0.34 2.62
CA HIS A 142 -14.70 -1.50 2.80
C HIS A 142 -13.81 -1.28 4.02
N THR A 143 -13.85 -2.20 4.97
CA THR A 143 -12.99 -2.19 6.16
C THR A 143 -12.02 -3.36 6.07
N ILE A 144 -10.75 -3.06 5.83
CA ILE A 144 -9.66 -4.02 5.82
C ILE A 144 -9.09 -4.07 7.25
N THR A 145 -9.04 -5.25 7.86
CA THR A 145 -8.63 -5.42 9.26
C THR A 145 -7.48 -6.41 9.37
N TRP A 146 -6.37 -5.98 9.93
CA TRP A 146 -5.23 -6.81 10.32
C TRP A 146 -5.35 -7.26 11.78
N ALA A 147 -4.67 -8.35 12.12
CA ALA A 147 -4.68 -8.91 13.48
C ALA A 147 -4.13 -7.96 14.55
N SER A 148 -3.27 -7.01 14.16
CA SER A 148 -2.72 -5.98 15.06
C SER A 148 -2.24 -4.77 14.25
N ALA A 149 -2.03 -3.63 14.91
CA ALA A 149 -1.44 -2.44 14.30
C ALA A 149 -0.03 -2.72 13.75
N ASN A 150 0.74 -3.59 14.41
CA ASN A 150 2.04 -4.02 13.92
C ASN A 150 1.91 -4.88 12.65
N ALA A 151 0.93 -5.76 12.56
CA ALA A 151 0.67 -6.54 11.36
C ALA A 151 0.34 -5.63 10.16
N ALA A 152 -0.48 -4.60 10.35
CA ALA A 152 -0.74 -3.58 9.33
C ALA A 152 0.55 -2.85 8.91
N ARG A 153 1.37 -2.43 9.90
CA ARG A 153 2.67 -1.81 9.63
C ARG A 153 3.57 -2.71 8.79
N TYR A 154 3.74 -3.96 9.19
CA TYR A 154 4.61 -4.91 8.49
C TYR A 154 4.13 -5.18 7.07
N PHE A 155 2.81 -5.22 6.86
CA PHE A 155 2.23 -5.33 5.53
C PHE A 155 2.72 -4.20 4.61
N PHE A 156 2.54 -2.95 5.01
CA PHE A 156 2.93 -1.82 4.19
C PHE A 156 4.45 -1.62 4.11
N ASN A 157 5.18 -1.87 5.19
CA ASN A 157 6.65 -1.74 5.21
C ASN A 157 7.33 -2.74 4.28
N ALA A 158 6.80 -3.94 4.18
CA ALA A 158 7.35 -4.96 3.29
C ALA A 158 6.86 -4.82 1.82
N GLY A 159 6.20 -3.73 1.47
CA GLY A 159 5.74 -3.44 0.11
C GLY A 159 4.33 -3.94 -0.21
N GLY A 160 3.54 -4.24 0.80
CA GLY A 160 2.12 -4.54 0.62
C GLY A 160 1.34 -3.33 0.12
N ARG A 161 0.28 -3.58 -0.65
CA ARG A 161 -0.58 -2.54 -1.20
C ARG A 161 -2.02 -2.99 -1.28
N ILE A 162 -2.92 -2.02 -1.22
CA ILE A 162 -4.36 -2.19 -1.40
C ILE A 162 -4.72 -1.61 -2.76
N LYS A 163 -5.47 -2.37 -3.57
CA LYS A 163 -6.09 -1.88 -4.80
C LYS A 163 -7.58 -1.73 -4.58
N TRP A 164 -8.11 -0.61 -4.99
CA TRP A 164 -9.53 -0.36 -5.14
C TRP A 164 -9.85 -0.23 -6.63
N GLU A 165 -10.95 -0.80 -7.06
CA GLU A 165 -11.50 -0.69 -8.40
C GLU A 165 -13.02 -0.62 -8.36
N CYS A 166 -13.62 -0.07 -9.41
CA CYS A 166 -15.06 -0.07 -9.58
C CYS A 166 -15.44 -0.54 -10.98
N SER A 167 -16.70 -0.92 -11.12
CA SER A 167 -17.25 -1.32 -12.41
C SER A 167 -18.76 -1.10 -12.47
N LYS A 168 -19.26 -0.88 -13.66
CA LYS A 168 -20.68 -0.84 -13.98
C LYS A 168 -20.91 -1.28 -15.41
N THR A 169 -22.01 -2.00 -15.68
CA THR A 169 -22.43 -2.33 -17.03
C THR A 169 -23.57 -1.42 -17.43
N SER A 170 -23.51 -0.83 -18.63
CA SER A 170 -24.56 0.03 -19.18
C SER A 170 -25.80 -0.77 -19.60
N THR A 171 -26.97 -0.19 -19.39
CA THR A 171 -28.25 -0.68 -19.93
C THR A 171 -28.65 0.00 -21.24
N GLY A 172 -27.83 0.96 -21.75
CA GLY A 172 -28.02 1.64 -23.01
C GLY A 172 -28.74 3.00 -22.94
N THR A 173 -29.16 3.44 -21.74
CA THR A 173 -29.59 4.84 -21.57
C THR A 173 -28.39 5.78 -21.49
N LEU A 174 -28.53 7.05 -21.87
CA LEU A 174 -27.42 8.00 -21.87
C LEU A 174 -26.80 8.17 -20.47
N ALA A 175 -27.63 8.37 -19.45
CA ALA A 175 -27.16 8.52 -18.08
C ALA A 175 -26.44 7.25 -17.58
N ASP A 176 -26.98 6.08 -17.90
CA ASP A 176 -26.38 4.80 -17.51
C ASP A 176 -25.08 4.51 -18.28
N THR A 177 -24.99 4.96 -19.53
CA THR A 177 -23.77 4.88 -20.34
C THR A 177 -22.68 5.77 -19.76
N GLU A 178 -23.01 6.97 -19.29
CA GLU A 178 -22.07 7.88 -18.64
C GLU A 178 -21.53 7.31 -17.31
N TRP A 179 -22.38 6.71 -16.50
CA TRP A 179 -21.93 5.99 -15.29
C TRP A 179 -21.03 4.79 -15.62
N ASN A 180 -21.31 4.11 -16.73
CA ASN A 180 -20.44 3.03 -17.22
C ASN A 180 -19.09 3.58 -17.66
N ASP A 181 -19.07 4.70 -18.40
CA ASP A 181 -17.84 5.35 -18.84
C ASP A 181 -17.02 5.87 -17.66
N LEU A 182 -17.66 6.58 -16.72
CA LEU A 182 -17.02 7.07 -15.52
C LEU A 182 -16.33 5.93 -14.74
N ALA A 183 -17.04 4.81 -14.52
CA ALA A 183 -16.53 3.71 -13.72
C ALA A 183 -15.46 2.87 -14.41
N ASN A 184 -15.64 2.56 -15.71
CA ASN A 184 -14.80 1.58 -16.39
C ASN A 184 -13.73 2.23 -17.28
N THR A 185 -13.95 3.48 -17.74
CA THR A 185 -13.02 4.16 -18.66
C THR A 185 -12.23 5.26 -17.95
N LEU A 186 -12.89 6.11 -17.15
CA LEU A 186 -12.25 7.30 -16.62
C LEU A 186 -11.46 7.03 -15.32
N VAL A 187 -12.03 6.24 -14.39
CA VAL A 187 -11.49 6.07 -13.03
C VAL A 187 -10.20 5.28 -13.00
N GLY A 188 -10.17 4.06 -13.53
CA GLY A 188 -9.03 3.13 -13.41
C GLY A 188 -8.86 2.55 -11.99
N ASP A 189 -7.73 1.88 -11.76
CA ASP A 189 -7.38 1.26 -10.47
C ASP A 189 -6.72 2.28 -9.54
N ILE A 190 -7.12 2.29 -8.26
CA ILE A 190 -6.53 3.15 -7.24
C ILE A 190 -5.77 2.30 -6.24
N TYR A 191 -4.47 2.55 -6.13
CA TYR A 191 -3.57 1.85 -5.21
C TYR A 191 -3.24 2.72 -4.01
N ILE A 192 -3.19 2.10 -2.84
CA ILE A 192 -2.76 2.72 -1.58
C ILE A 192 -1.57 1.93 -1.07
N THR A 193 -0.45 2.62 -0.84
CA THR A 193 0.78 2.08 -0.26
C THR A 193 1.04 2.66 1.13
N GLY A 194 2.14 2.26 1.78
CA GLY A 194 2.45 2.71 3.13
C GLY A 194 2.82 4.20 3.21
N GLY A 195 3.72 4.65 2.36
CA GLY A 195 4.36 5.96 2.50
C GLY A 195 4.10 6.93 1.36
N THR A 196 4.52 8.17 1.56
CA THR A 196 4.42 9.28 0.60
C THR A 196 5.57 9.32 -0.40
N GLY A 197 6.70 8.69 -0.09
CA GLY A 197 7.84 8.57 -1.02
C GLY A 197 7.55 7.57 -2.13
N THR A 198 8.22 7.73 -3.26
CA THR A 198 8.12 6.78 -4.37
C THR A 198 8.64 5.42 -3.93
N GLN A 199 7.83 4.40 -4.09
CA GLN A 199 8.14 3.00 -3.81
C GLN A 199 8.12 2.20 -5.10
N THR A 200 9.15 1.39 -5.33
CA THR A 200 9.17 0.41 -6.42
C THR A 200 8.69 -0.93 -5.89
N ILE A 201 7.52 -1.37 -6.33
CA ILE A 201 6.92 -2.62 -5.87
C ILE A 201 6.60 -3.47 -7.09
N ASN A 202 7.25 -4.63 -7.20
CA ASN A 202 7.10 -5.56 -8.33
C ASN A 202 7.21 -4.87 -9.70
N GLY A 203 8.21 -4.01 -9.85
CA GLY A 203 8.45 -3.27 -11.08
C GLY A 203 7.51 -2.11 -11.37
N GLY A 204 6.45 -1.92 -10.58
CA GLY A 204 5.58 -0.74 -10.63
C GLY A 204 6.07 0.37 -9.71
N SER A 205 5.79 1.61 -10.08
CA SER A 205 6.09 2.81 -9.26
C SER A 205 4.82 3.30 -8.57
N TYR A 206 4.88 3.46 -7.26
CA TYR A 206 3.76 3.89 -6.42
C TYR A 206 4.20 5.02 -5.50
N THR A 207 3.30 5.98 -5.25
CA THR A 207 3.56 7.10 -4.34
C THR A 207 2.27 7.41 -3.60
N GLY A 208 2.22 7.13 -2.29
CA GLY A 208 1.02 7.33 -1.49
C GLY A 208 -0.22 6.67 -2.10
N THR A 209 -1.18 7.49 -2.55
CA THR A 209 -2.30 7.05 -3.38
C THR A 209 -1.93 7.20 -4.85
N THR A 210 -2.00 6.13 -5.62
CA THR A 210 -1.59 6.09 -7.04
C THR A 210 -2.74 5.60 -7.91
N LYS A 211 -3.02 6.32 -9.01
CA LYS A 211 -3.95 5.88 -10.07
C LYS A 211 -3.18 5.11 -11.14
N SER A 212 -3.73 3.99 -11.59
CA SER A 212 -3.21 3.19 -12.68
C SER A 212 -4.32 2.89 -13.69
N GLY A 213 -4.04 3.11 -14.96
CA GLY A 213 -5.08 3.02 -15.99
C GLY A 213 -6.13 4.14 -15.89
N GLY A 214 -7.24 3.96 -16.60
CA GLY A 214 -8.28 4.95 -16.74
C GLY A 214 -7.81 6.24 -17.45
N THR A 215 -8.64 6.79 -18.32
CA THR A 215 -8.30 7.95 -19.16
C THR A 215 -8.61 9.29 -18.50
N GLY A 216 -9.46 9.29 -17.44
CA GLY A 216 -9.90 10.51 -16.76
C GLY A 216 -8.79 11.17 -15.96
N THR A 217 -8.84 12.49 -15.87
CA THR A 217 -7.99 13.29 -14.99
C THR A 217 -8.73 13.57 -13.68
N PRO A 218 -8.33 12.98 -12.56
CA PRO A 218 -9.03 13.19 -11.30
C PRO A 218 -8.85 14.62 -10.80
N THR A 219 -9.89 15.18 -10.19
CA THR A 219 -9.81 16.47 -9.49
C THR A 219 -9.12 16.37 -8.15
N THR A 220 -9.06 15.16 -7.59
CA THR A 220 -8.28 14.84 -6.40
C THR A 220 -7.57 13.53 -6.61
N LEU A 221 -6.25 13.53 -6.44
CA LEU A 221 -5.40 12.35 -6.32
C LEU A 221 -4.33 12.65 -5.28
N ALA A 222 -4.47 12.04 -4.10
CA ALA A 222 -3.63 12.34 -2.94
C ALA A 222 -2.30 11.55 -2.99
N THR A 223 -1.44 11.89 -3.94
CA THR A 223 -0.13 11.22 -4.12
C THR A 223 0.80 11.34 -2.91
N THR A 224 0.53 12.31 -2.02
CA THR A 224 1.27 12.51 -0.76
C THR A 224 0.58 11.84 0.43
N THR A 225 -0.41 10.98 0.21
CA THR A 225 -1.14 10.31 1.29
C THR A 225 -1.09 8.81 1.10
N GLY A 226 -0.24 8.14 1.87
CA GLY A 226 -0.22 6.70 2.05
C GLY A 226 -0.86 6.32 3.39
N TRP A 227 -0.80 5.03 3.76
CA TRP A 227 -1.41 4.54 4.99
C TRP A 227 -0.89 5.27 6.25
N TYR A 228 0.40 5.64 6.28
CA TYR A 228 1.01 6.36 7.40
C TYR A 228 0.53 7.81 7.57
N ASP A 229 -0.03 8.40 6.52
CA ASP A 229 -0.49 9.78 6.52
C ASP A 229 -1.98 9.90 6.79
N LEU A 230 -2.70 8.75 6.80
CA LEU A 230 -4.13 8.71 7.06
C LEU A 230 -4.43 9.03 8.52
N LEU A 231 -5.43 9.88 8.72
CA LEU A 231 -5.98 10.20 10.01
C LEU A 231 -7.09 9.21 10.41
N THR A 232 -7.63 9.38 11.62
CA THR A 232 -8.84 8.66 12.07
C THR A 232 -10.13 9.27 11.55
N THR A 233 -10.03 10.43 10.87
CA THR A 233 -11.12 11.09 10.16
C THR A 233 -10.99 10.86 8.66
N ASP A 234 -12.10 10.89 7.94
CA ASP A 234 -12.12 10.67 6.49
C ASP A 234 -11.29 11.73 5.76
N THR A 235 -10.38 11.26 4.93
CA THR A 235 -9.54 12.07 4.03
C THR A 235 -9.87 11.68 2.60
N THR A 236 -10.24 12.64 1.74
CA THR A 236 -10.46 12.38 0.33
C THR A 236 -9.12 12.07 -0.35
N ILE A 237 -8.97 10.84 -0.83
CA ILE A 237 -7.75 10.38 -1.52
C ILE A 237 -7.89 10.38 -3.03
N TYR A 238 -9.13 10.29 -3.52
CA TYR A 238 -9.43 10.28 -4.95
C TYR A 238 -10.81 10.88 -5.24
N LYS A 239 -10.91 11.65 -6.34
CA LYS A 239 -12.19 12.12 -6.88
C LYS A 239 -12.10 12.31 -8.39
N GLN A 240 -13.03 11.71 -9.13
CA GLN A 240 -13.16 11.82 -10.58
C GLN A 240 -14.58 12.18 -10.94
N PHE A 241 -14.72 13.21 -11.76
CA PHE A 241 -16.01 13.58 -12.37
C PHE A 241 -16.20 12.89 -13.73
N ALA A 242 -17.46 12.75 -14.12
CA ALA A 242 -17.84 12.44 -15.49
C ALA A 242 -17.41 13.58 -16.43
N ASP A 243 -17.17 13.29 -17.69
CA ASP A 243 -16.63 14.25 -18.66
C ASP A 243 -17.61 14.62 -19.79
N THR A 244 -18.75 13.93 -19.90
CA THR A 244 -19.74 14.15 -20.96
C THR A 244 -20.91 14.99 -20.47
N SER A 245 -21.20 16.08 -21.15
CA SER A 245 -22.42 16.92 -20.88
C SER A 245 -23.70 16.16 -21.25
N PRO A 246 -24.76 16.24 -20.42
CA PRO A 246 -24.95 17.13 -19.27
C PRO A 246 -24.50 16.53 -17.91
N TYR A 247 -23.84 15.39 -17.89
CA TYR A 247 -23.57 14.59 -16.68
C TYR A 247 -22.29 14.96 -15.93
N THR A 248 -21.62 16.04 -16.33
CA THR A 248 -20.31 16.47 -15.77
C THR A 248 -20.33 16.80 -14.26
N GLY A 249 -21.52 16.86 -13.65
CA GLY A 249 -21.67 16.98 -12.20
C GLY A 249 -21.58 15.66 -11.44
N GLN A 250 -21.75 14.53 -12.11
CA GLN A 250 -21.65 13.20 -11.51
C GLN A 250 -20.21 12.86 -11.17
N TYR A 251 -19.97 12.17 -10.04
CA TYR A 251 -18.61 11.80 -9.66
C TYR A 251 -18.55 10.54 -8.80
N ILE A 252 -17.35 9.94 -8.80
CA ILE A 252 -16.94 8.91 -7.86
C ILE A 252 -15.83 9.50 -6.98
N GLN A 253 -15.99 9.36 -5.65
CA GLN A 253 -15.03 9.83 -4.66
C GLN A 253 -14.67 8.70 -3.70
N ILE A 254 -13.39 8.62 -3.32
CA ILE A 254 -12.90 7.71 -2.31
C ILE A 254 -12.33 8.52 -1.14
N ASN A 255 -12.89 8.29 0.03
CA ASN A 255 -12.31 8.73 1.29
C ASN A 255 -11.63 7.55 1.98
N ALA A 256 -10.52 7.82 2.66
CA ALA A 256 -9.77 6.83 3.43
C ALA A 256 -9.51 7.32 4.84
N LYS A 257 -9.45 6.40 5.80
CA LYS A 257 -9.01 6.65 7.17
C LYS A 257 -8.44 5.39 7.81
N THR A 258 -7.68 5.59 8.88
CA THR A 258 -7.31 4.52 9.80
C THR A 258 -8.35 4.40 10.92
N ALA A 259 -8.56 3.19 11.42
CA ALA A 259 -9.47 2.92 12.53
C ALA A 259 -8.93 1.77 13.41
N GLY A 260 -9.65 1.40 14.46
CA GLY A 260 -9.26 0.29 15.34
C GLY A 260 -7.89 0.47 15.99
N THR A 261 -7.50 1.69 16.33
CA THR A 261 -6.14 2.00 16.85
C THR A 261 -5.01 1.56 15.89
N GLY A 262 -5.21 1.75 14.57
CA GLY A 262 -4.23 1.41 13.54
C GLY A 262 -4.29 -0.04 13.04
N THR A 263 -5.32 -0.80 13.42
CA THR A 263 -5.53 -2.16 12.90
C THR A 263 -6.35 -2.19 11.62
N GLN A 264 -6.95 -1.06 11.23
CA GLN A 264 -7.89 -1.02 10.11
C GLN A 264 -7.55 0.11 9.13
N LEU A 265 -7.77 -0.20 7.84
CA LEU A 265 -7.94 0.77 6.78
C LEU A 265 -9.41 0.74 6.36
N VAL A 266 -10.06 1.89 6.40
CA VAL A 266 -11.45 2.05 5.96
C VAL A 266 -11.46 2.89 4.69
N LEU A 267 -12.07 2.35 3.64
CA LEU A 267 -12.32 3.03 2.37
C LEU A 267 -13.80 3.26 2.21
N THR A 268 -14.21 4.51 2.13
CA THR A 268 -15.60 4.91 1.86
C THR A 268 -15.68 5.48 0.45
N THR A 269 -16.33 4.76 -0.44
CA THR A 269 -16.55 5.18 -1.83
C THR A 269 -17.95 5.73 -1.98
N THR A 270 -18.10 6.93 -2.51
CA THR A 270 -19.38 7.53 -2.85
C THR A 270 -19.50 7.69 -4.35
N TRP A 271 -20.62 7.25 -4.89
CA TRP A 271 -21.09 7.56 -6.23
C TRP A 271 -22.19 8.61 -6.07
N VAL A 272 -21.97 9.77 -6.62
CA VAL A 272 -22.83 10.93 -6.34
C VAL A 272 -23.38 11.50 -7.62
N ASP A 273 -24.68 11.56 -7.69
CA ASP A 273 -25.43 12.40 -8.63
C ASP A 273 -25.93 13.64 -7.88
N PRO A 274 -25.46 14.84 -8.20
CA PRO A 274 -25.87 16.05 -7.49
C PRO A 274 -27.30 16.49 -7.81
N GLY A 275 -27.94 15.88 -8.81
CA GLY A 275 -29.26 16.31 -9.32
C GLY A 275 -29.22 17.67 -10.01
N GLY A 276 -30.37 18.13 -10.47
CA GLY A 276 -30.55 19.47 -11.06
C GLY A 276 -30.23 19.56 -12.55
N SER A 277 -30.41 20.77 -13.12
CA SER A 277 -30.31 21.04 -14.57
C SER A 277 -28.88 20.91 -15.15
N GLY A 278 -27.87 20.87 -14.31
CA GLY A 278 -26.48 20.71 -14.74
C GLY A 278 -26.04 19.26 -14.76
N ALA A 279 -26.77 18.36 -14.09
CA ALA A 279 -26.49 16.94 -14.03
C ALA A 279 -27.43 16.11 -14.95
N GLY A 280 -28.24 16.77 -15.76
CA GLY A 280 -29.21 16.15 -16.63
C GLY A 280 -30.57 15.96 -15.94
N SER A 281 -31.61 16.54 -16.51
CA SER A 281 -33.00 16.50 -15.99
C SER A 281 -33.65 15.11 -16.08
N SER A 282 -32.90 14.10 -16.53
CA SER A 282 -33.37 12.72 -16.69
C SER A 282 -32.38 11.72 -16.14
N ASP A 283 -31.76 12.02 -15.01
CA ASP A 283 -30.73 11.23 -14.36
C ASP A 283 -31.23 9.92 -13.79
N ASN A 284 -31.68 9.13 -14.68
CA ASN A 284 -32.20 7.84 -14.42
C ASN A 284 -31.15 6.82 -14.86
N ILE A 285 -30.42 6.30 -13.92
CA ILE A 285 -29.36 5.30 -14.20
C ILE A 285 -29.93 4.06 -14.90
N SER A 286 -31.24 3.86 -14.89
CA SER A 286 -31.84 2.66 -15.45
C SER A 286 -32.90 2.91 -16.51
N GLY A 287 -33.17 4.16 -16.91
CA GLY A 287 -34.19 4.47 -17.90
C GLY A 287 -35.66 4.26 -17.45
N GLY A 288 -35.89 4.06 -16.15
CA GLY A 288 -37.23 3.94 -15.58
C GLY A 288 -37.85 5.29 -15.21
N THR A 289 -39.16 5.47 -15.29
CA THR A 289 -39.87 6.56 -14.71
C THR A 289 -39.76 6.54 -13.21
N ALA A 290 -38.92 7.40 -12.66
CA ALA A 290 -38.60 7.39 -11.25
C ALA A 290 -39.74 7.97 -10.44
N THR A 291 -40.38 7.16 -9.65
CA THR A 291 -41.33 7.61 -8.63
C THR A 291 -40.79 7.47 -7.20
N SER A 292 -39.73 6.69 -6.96
CA SER A 292 -39.18 6.52 -5.61
C SER A 292 -37.83 5.78 -5.51
N GLY A 293 -37.07 5.69 -6.59
CA GLY A 293 -35.75 5.11 -6.57
C GLY A 293 -35.20 4.82 -7.96
N ILE A 294 -33.92 4.95 -8.13
CA ILE A 294 -33.27 4.66 -9.39
C ILE A 294 -32.81 3.20 -9.35
N SER A 295 -33.26 2.42 -10.31
CA SER A 295 -32.80 1.04 -10.47
C SER A 295 -31.63 0.99 -11.43
N PHE A 296 -30.52 0.43 -11.03
CA PHE A 296 -29.43 0.10 -11.94
C PHE A 296 -29.81 -1.18 -12.69
N GLY A 297 -29.77 -1.18 -14.00
CA GLY A 297 -30.00 -2.38 -14.81
C GLY A 297 -28.95 -3.47 -14.52
N THR A 298 -27.73 -3.05 -14.22
CA THR A 298 -26.71 -3.85 -13.57
C THR A 298 -26.13 -3.07 -12.39
N ALA A 299 -25.94 -3.74 -11.28
CA ALA A 299 -25.43 -3.12 -10.07
C ALA A 299 -24.05 -2.50 -10.30
N PRO A 300 -23.82 -1.25 -9.86
CA PRO A 300 -22.47 -0.75 -9.70
C PRO A 300 -21.78 -1.58 -8.62
N ALA A 301 -20.50 -1.85 -8.82
CA ALA A 301 -19.71 -2.61 -7.89
C ALA A 301 -18.41 -1.88 -7.57
N THR A 302 -17.98 -2.02 -6.32
CA THR A 302 -16.63 -1.65 -5.89
C THR A 302 -15.93 -2.89 -5.35
N VAL A 303 -14.67 -3.05 -5.69
CA VAL A 303 -13.85 -4.20 -5.30
C VAL A 303 -12.59 -3.71 -4.65
N VAL A 304 -12.23 -4.33 -3.51
CA VAL A 304 -10.94 -4.11 -2.86
C VAL A 304 -10.15 -5.40 -2.93
N THR A 305 -8.92 -5.28 -3.45
CA THR A 305 -7.96 -6.37 -3.51
C THR A 305 -6.72 -5.97 -2.72
N TYR A 306 -6.18 -6.85 -1.90
CA TYR A 306 -4.90 -6.61 -1.28
C TYR A 306 -3.82 -7.49 -1.91
N PHE A 307 -2.60 -6.96 -1.98
CA PHE A 307 -1.43 -7.64 -2.49
C PHE A 307 -0.41 -7.77 -1.35
N PRO A 308 -0.29 -8.95 -0.73
CA PRO A 308 0.64 -9.14 0.36
C PRO A 308 2.09 -9.16 -0.16
N PRO A 309 3.05 -8.75 0.68
CA PRO A 309 4.46 -8.87 0.35
C PRO A 309 4.89 -10.33 0.15
N SER A 310 5.99 -10.52 -0.59
CA SER A 310 6.60 -11.84 -0.76
C SER A 310 7.46 -12.23 0.45
N THR A 311 7.47 -13.51 0.77
CA THR A 311 8.37 -14.11 1.76
C THR A 311 9.62 -14.74 1.14
N THR A 312 9.90 -14.54 -0.15
CA THR A 312 11.06 -15.14 -0.82
C THR A 312 12.38 -14.83 -0.13
N TYR A 313 12.54 -13.61 0.37
CA TYR A 313 13.74 -13.15 1.08
C TYR A 313 13.49 -12.81 2.56
N LEU A 314 12.24 -12.88 3.00
CA LEU A 314 11.84 -12.78 4.40
C LEU A 314 11.53 -14.17 4.94
N THR A 315 11.73 -14.40 6.24
CA THR A 315 11.56 -15.74 6.84
C THR A 315 10.12 -16.03 7.24
N GLU A 316 9.30 -14.99 7.41
CA GLU A 316 7.92 -15.13 7.89
C GLU A 316 7.03 -13.99 7.35
N ALA A 317 5.74 -14.29 7.19
CA ALA A 317 4.69 -13.34 6.80
C ALA A 317 4.08 -12.68 8.06
N SER A 318 4.86 -11.79 8.72
CA SER A 318 4.49 -11.18 10.01
C SER A 318 3.26 -10.27 9.94
N TRP A 319 2.80 -9.93 8.73
CA TRP A 319 1.56 -9.18 8.46
C TRP A 319 0.30 -10.05 8.55
N GLY A 320 0.43 -11.38 8.48
CA GLY A 320 -0.70 -12.30 8.47
C GLY A 320 -1.62 -12.12 7.25
N THR A 321 -2.87 -12.54 7.40
CA THR A 321 -3.92 -12.37 6.38
C THR A 321 -4.96 -11.40 6.91
N PRO A 322 -5.13 -10.21 6.32
CA PRO A 322 -6.20 -9.31 6.71
C PRO A 322 -7.58 -9.85 6.31
N THR A 323 -8.60 -9.41 7.00
CA THR A 323 -10.00 -9.65 6.62
C THR A 323 -10.60 -8.39 6.01
N VAL A 324 -11.61 -8.52 5.15
CA VAL A 324 -12.34 -7.37 4.62
C VAL A 324 -13.84 -7.55 4.88
N ALA A 325 -14.44 -6.56 5.49
CA ALA A 325 -15.88 -6.39 5.56
C ALA A 325 -16.32 -5.34 4.54
N ALA A 326 -17.42 -5.59 3.86
CA ALA A 326 -17.98 -4.68 2.88
C ALA A 326 -19.45 -4.41 3.16
N THR A 327 -19.85 -3.14 3.11
CA THR A 327 -21.24 -2.70 3.26
C THR A 327 -21.61 -1.71 2.18
N VAL A 328 -22.91 -1.55 1.95
CA VAL A 328 -23.46 -0.58 0.99
C VAL A 328 -24.69 0.09 1.56
N ALA A 329 -24.81 1.42 1.41
CA ALA A 329 -25.92 2.26 1.86
C ALA A 329 -26.35 3.27 0.77
#